data_622e14917db714ddd399ab634938dae4
#
_entry.id   622e14917db714ddd399ab634938dae4
#
_cell.length_a   1.000
_cell.length_b   1.000
_cell.length_c   1.000
_cell.angle_alpha   90.00
_cell.angle_beta   90.00
_cell.angle_gamma   90.00
#
_symmetry.space_group_name_H-M   'P 1'
#
loop_
_entity.id
_entity.type
_entity.pdbx_description
1 polymer ?
#
loop_
_entity_poly.entity_id
_entity_poly.type
_entity_poly.pdbx_seq_one_letter_code
_entity_poly.pdbx_strand_id
1 'polypeptide(L)'
;EVNDGILFRQHYEGDYFLEICKAQFDQLYEEGAESGRVMCIAIHPYLLGQPHRIKYLDEALGYIMSHDGVWQTTADDIAEHYIANYYDQAVAHAEQFNK
;
A
#
# COMPACT_ATOMS: atom_id res chain seq x y z
N GLU A 1 4.57 1.37 -3.01
CA GLU A 1 3.80 0.44 -3.84
C GLU A 1 4.50 -0.89 -4.00
N VAL A 2 3.76 -1.99 -3.87
CA VAL A 2 4.21 -3.32 -4.27
C VAL A 2 3.44 -3.68 -5.55
N ASN A 3 4.17 -4.16 -6.55
CA ASN A 3 3.60 -4.47 -7.87
C ASN A 3 3.93 -5.91 -8.24
N ASP A 4 2.92 -6.68 -8.62
CA ASP A 4 3.11 -8.07 -9.01
C ASP A 4 3.90 -8.24 -10.33
N GLY A 5 4.24 -7.14 -10.99
CA GLY A 5 5.14 -7.13 -12.14
C GLY A 5 6.49 -7.80 -11.89
N ILE A 6 6.91 -7.89 -10.62
CA ILE A 6 8.15 -8.59 -10.26
C ILE A 6 8.10 -10.08 -10.64
N LEU A 7 6.90 -10.66 -10.70
CA LEU A 7 6.71 -12.07 -11.09
C LEU A 7 6.97 -12.29 -12.56
N PHE A 8 6.82 -11.26 -13.38
CA PHE A 8 7.04 -11.33 -14.83
C PHE A 8 8.39 -10.74 -15.24
N ARG A 9 8.66 -9.51 -14.83
CA ARG A 9 9.85 -8.79 -15.30
C ARG A 9 11.14 -9.28 -14.67
N GLN A 10 11.08 -9.71 -13.40
CA GLN A 10 12.25 -10.13 -12.64
C GLN A 10 12.28 -11.63 -12.37
N HIS A 11 11.28 -12.37 -12.85
CA HIS A 11 11.16 -13.83 -12.71
C HIS A 11 11.15 -14.32 -11.25
N TYR A 12 10.68 -13.49 -10.31
CA TYR A 12 10.51 -13.92 -8.92
C TYR A 12 9.22 -14.71 -8.74
N GLU A 13 9.20 -15.59 -7.76
CA GLU A 13 8.05 -16.38 -7.40
C GLU A 13 7.12 -15.66 -6.41
N GLY A 14 5.91 -16.23 -6.22
CA GLY A 14 4.91 -15.63 -5.34
C GLY A 14 5.31 -15.50 -3.89
N ASP A 15 6.14 -16.41 -3.38
CA ASP A 15 6.66 -16.33 -2.01
C ASP A 15 7.54 -15.08 -1.82
N TYR A 16 8.31 -14.70 -2.82
CA TYR A 16 9.09 -13.47 -2.81
C TYR A 16 8.17 -12.24 -2.80
N PHE A 17 7.08 -12.28 -3.58
CA PHE A 17 6.08 -11.22 -3.55
C PHE A 17 5.51 -11.02 -2.14
N LEU A 18 5.16 -12.12 -1.47
CA LEU A 18 4.67 -12.10 -0.09
C LEU A 18 5.71 -11.48 0.87
N GLU A 19 6.97 -11.87 0.73
CA GLU A 19 8.05 -11.34 1.56
C GLU A 19 8.20 -9.83 1.39
N ILE A 20 8.16 -9.33 0.16
CA ILE A 20 8.25 -7.90 -0.13
C ILE A 20 7.03 -7.15 0.43
N CYS A 21 5.83 -7.70 0.29
CA CYS A 21 4.63 -7.10 0.86
C CYS A 21 4.75 -6.94 2.37
N LYS A 22 5.19 -7.98 3.07
CA LYS A 22 5.38 -7.94 4.53
C LYS A 22 6.43 -6.92 4.93
N ALA A 23 7.58 -6.93 4.27
CA ALA A 23 8.68 -6.02 4.59
C ALA A 23 8.27 -4.55 4.40
N GLN A 24 7.61 -4.25 3.29
CA GLN A 24 7.15 -2.89 3.03
C GLN A 24 6.07 -2.47 4.00
N PHE A 25 5.12 -3.35 4.28
CA PHE A 25 4.07 -3.08 5.26
C PHE A 25 4.66 -2.81 6.65
N ASP A 26 5.59 -3.64 7.10
CA ASP A 26 6.20 -3.50 8.44
C ASP A 26 6.85 -2.12 8.59
N GLN A 27 7.58 -1.66 7.58
CA GLN A 27 8.23 -0.35 7.61
C GLN A 27 7.21 0.78 7.65
N LEU A 28 6.20 0.74 6.80
CA LEU A 28 5.16 1.76 6.76
C LEU A 28 4.31 1.77 8.04
N TYR A 29 4.06 0.60 8.61
CA TYR A 29 3.32 0.47 9.85
C TYR A 29 4.07 1.13 11.02
N GLU A 30 5.38 0.91 11.10
CA GLU A 30 6.23 1.55 12.11
C GLU A 30 6.21 3.08 11.94
N GLU A 31 6.40 3.57 10.71
CA GLU A 31 6.36 5.00 10.40
C GLU A 31 4.98 5.61 10.65
N GLY A 32 3.94 4.83 10.46
CA GLY A 32 2.55 5.26 10.66
C GLY A 32 2.20 5.64 12.09
N ALA A 33 3.01 5.23 13.07
CA ALA A 33 2.82 5.66 14.46
C ALA A 33 3.03 7.17 14.64
N GLU A 34 3.84 7.78 13.79
CA GLU A 34 4.15 9.22 13.85
C GLU A 34 3.43 10.04 12.79
N SER A 35 3.15 9.44 11.63
CA SER A 35 2.47 10.12 10.52
C SER A 35 1.74 9.13 9.65
N GLY A 36 0.65 9.55 9.03
CA GLY A 36 -0.13 8.68 8.16
C GLY A 36 0.71 8.16 6.99
N ARG A 37 0.56 6.86 6.70
CA ARG A 37 1.18 6.22 5.55
C ARG A 37 0.13 5.50 4.74
N VAL A 38 0.37 5.43 3.43
CA VAL A 38 -0.51 4.73 2.49
C VAL A 38 0.29 3.66 1.78
N MET A 39 -0.28 2.47 1.70
CA MET A 39 0.30 1.37 0.94
C MET A 39 -0.66 0.94 -0.17
N CYS A 40 -0.12 0.79 -1.36
CA CYS A 40 -0.85 0.28 -2.52
C CYS A 40 -0.19 -1.00 -3.01
N ILE A 41 -1.01 -2.02 -3.29
CA ILE A 41 -0.56 -3.26 -3.91
C ILE A 41 -1.19 -3.31 -5.31
N ALA A 42 -0.34 -3.23 -6.34
CA ALA A 42 -0.78 -3.30 -7.74
C ALA A 42 -0.75 -4.74 -8.21
N ILE A 43 -1.87 -5.25 -8.68
CA ILE A 43 -2.01 -6.65 -9.09
C ILE A 43 -2.60 -6.75 -10.50
N HIS A 44 -2.26 -7.85 -11.17
CA HIS A 44 -2.83 -8.21 -12.46
C HIS A 44 -3.36 -9.64 -12.39
N PRO A 45 -4.60 -9.90 -12.82
CA PRO A 45 -5.15 -11.26 -12.74
C PRO A 45 -4.29 -12.32 -13.42
N TYR A 46 -3.65 -11.98 -14.54
CA TYR A 46 -2.80 -12.92 -15.26
C TYR A 46 -1.45 -13.20 -14.59
N LEU A 47 -1.10 -12.43 -13.57
CA LEU A 47 0.11 -12.64 -12.76
C LEU A 47 -0.26 -13.24 -11.41
N LEU A 48 -0.64 -12.40 -10.46
CA LEU A 48 -0.90 -12.83 -9.09
C LEU A 48 -2.23 -13.58 -8.94
N GLY A 49 -3.17 -13.39 -9.86
CA GLY A 49 -4.45 -14.09 -9.87
C GLY A 49 -4.42 -15.54 -10.32
N GLN A 50 -3.27 -16.06 -10.75
CA GLN A 50 -3.15 -17.46 -11.16
C GLN A 50 -3.30 -18.42 -9.97
N PRO A 51 -3.85 -19.64 -10.19
CA PRO A 51 -4.13 -20.57 -9.10
C PRO A 51 -2.92 -20.92 -8.23
N HIS A 52 -1.73 -20.93 -8.79
CA HIS A 52 -0.51 -21.25 -8.04
C HIS A 52 0.09 -20.04 -7.30
N ARG A 53 -0.48 -18.85 -7.49
CA ARG A 53 0.03 -17.59 -6.91
C ARG A 53 -0.95 -16.90 -5.99
N ILE A 54 -2.25 -17.10 -6.19
CA ILE A 54 -3.29 -16.33 -5.46
C ILE A 54 -3.20 -16.48 -3.94
N LYS A 55 -2.71 -17.62 -3.45
CA LYS A 55 -2.54 -17.86 -2.02
C LYS A 55 -1.58 -16.84 -1.36
N TYR A 56 -0.62 -16.34 -2.11
CA TYR A 56 0.34 -15.37 -1.59
C TYR A 56 -0.29 -13.99 -1.41
N LEU A 57 -1.23 -13.62 -2.28
CA LEU A 57 -2.02 -12.42 -2.07
C LEU A 57 -2.91 -12.54 -0.83
N ASP A 58 -3.57 -13.68 -0.67
CA ASP A 58 -4.41 -13.94 0.49
C ASP A 58 -3.61 -13.86 1.79
N GLU A 59 -2.45 -14.48 1.83
CA GLU A 59 -1.55 -14.41 2.99
C GLU A 59 -1.06 -12.99 3.26
N ALA A 60 -0.71 -12.23 2.22
CA ALA A 60 -0.27 -10.85 2.38
C ALA A 60 -1.39 -9.98 2.97
N LEU A 61 -2.60 -10.08 2.44
CA LEU A 61 -3.74 -9.32 2.94
C LEU A 61 -4.11 -9.74 4.36
N GLY A 62 -4.09 -11.04 4.65
CA GLY A 62 -4.33 -11.55 6.00
C GLY A 62 -3.32 -11.03 7.02
N TYR A 63 -2.05 -11.00 6.64
CA TYR A 63 -0.99 -10.44 7.48
C TYR A 63 -1.23 -8.96 7.78
N ILE A 64 -1.51 -8.16 6.74
CA ILE A 64 -1.76 -6.72 6.89
C ILE A 64 -2.97 -6.48 7.79
N MET A 65 -4.06 -7.19 7.54
CA MET A 65 -5.31 -6.99 8.27
C MET A 65 -5.30 -7.58 9.68
N SER A 66 -4.28 -8.35 10.04
CA SER A 66 -4.09 -8.82 11.42
C SER A 66 -3.58 -7.73 12.37
N HIS A 67 -3.17 -6.58 11.84
CA HIS A 67 -2.63 -5.47 12.62
C HIS A 67 -3.71 -4.45 12.94
N ASP A 68 -3.67 -3.91 14.16
CA ASP A 68 -4.58 -2.85 14.56
C ASP A 68 -4.24 -1.53 13.85
N GLY A 69 -5.27 -0.71 13.60
CA GLY A 69 -5.08 0.63 13.04
C GLY A 69 -4.86 0.67 11.53
N VAL A 70 -5.11 -0.44 10.86
CA VAL A 70 -5.07 -0.48 9.39
C VAL A 70 -6.46 -0.15 8.84
N TRP A 71 -6.49 0.83 7.93
CA TRP A 71 -7.70 1.22 7.21
C TRP A 71 -7.65 0.66 5.79
N GLN A 72 -8.39 -0.41 5.56
CA GLN A 72 -8.55 -0.97 4.22
C GLN A 72 -9.62 -0.16 3.48
N THR A 73 -9.22 0.52 2.42
CA THR A 73 -10.10 1.47 1.74
C THR A 73 -9.75 1.60 0.26
N THR A 74 -10.37 2.56 -0.40
CA THR A 74 -10.14 2.89 -1.80
C THR A 74 -9.30 4.16 -1.92
N ALA A 75 -8.67 4.35 -3.09
CA ALA A 75 -7.92 5.56 -3.37
C ALA A 75 -8.82 6.81 -3.28
N ASP A 76 -10.06 6.71 -3.74
CA ASP A 76 -11.01 7.81 -3.68
C ASP A 76 -11.32 8.21 -2.24
N ASP A 77 -11.56 7.24 -1.36
CA ASP A 77 -11.84 7.52 0.04
C ASP A 77 -10.64 8.13 0.76
N ILE A 78 -9.43 7.71 0.42
CA ILE A 78 -8.20 8.31 0.94
C ILE A 78 -8.11 9.77 0.50
N ALA A 79 -8.34 10.04 -0.78
CA ALA A 79 -8.30 11.39 -1.33
C ALA A 79 -9.34 12.30 -0.67
N GLU A 80 -10.56 11.82 -0.51
CA GLU A 80 -11.64 12.56 0.16
C GLU A 80 -11.30 12.87 1.62
N HIS A 81 -10.74 11.90 2.32
CA HIS A 81 -10.30 12.08 3.71
C HIS A 81 -9.23 13.17 3.81
N TYR A 82 -8.25 13.15 2.90
CA TYR A 82 -7.18 14.16 2.88
C TYR A 82 -7.74 15.54 2.59
N ILE A 83 -8.61 15.67 1.59
CA ILE A 83 -9.22 16.95 1.23
C ILE A 83 -10.02 17.52 2.39
N ALA A 84 -10.81 16.69 3.07
CA ALA A 84 -11.66 17.14 4.16
C ALA A 84 -10.88 17.60 5.40
N ASN A 85 -9.71 17.01 5.66
CA ASN A 85 -8.99 17.21 6.92
C ASN A 85 -7.67 17.98 6.78
N TYR A 86 -7.03 17.98 5.62
CA TYR A 86 -5.65 18.46 5.48
C TYR A 86 -5.41 19.39 4.30
N TYR A 87 -6.29 19.42 3.31
CA TYR A 87 -6.03 20.12 2.04
C TYR A 87 -5.79 21.61 2.27
N ASP A 88 -6.64 22.27 3.04
CA ASP A 88 -6.52 23.71 3.28
C ASP A 88 -5.20 24.06 3.98
N GLN A 89 -4.78 23.24 4.92
CA GLN A 89 -3.50 23.40 5.61
C GLN A 89 -2.32 23.23 4.66
N ALA A 90 -2.41 22.25 3.77
CA ALA A 90 -1.35 21.98 2.79
C ALA A 90 -1.20 23.15 1.81
N VAL A 91 -2.32 23.70 1.33
CA VAL A 91 -2.32 24.86 0.43
C VAL A 91 -1.71 26.09 1.13
N ALA A 92 -2.14 26.37 2.35
CA ALA A 92 -1.61 27.48 3.13
C ALA A 92 -0.09 27.34 3.37
N HIS A 93 0.36 26.11 3.66
CA HIS A 93 1.78 25.82 3.83
C HIS A 93 2.57 26.07 2.54
N ALA A 94 2.05 25.58 1.41
CA ALA A 94 2.68 25.74 0.10
C ALA A 94 2.78 27.23 -0.30
N GLU A 95 1.76 28.03 -0.02
CA GLU A 95 1.75 29.45 -0.35
C GLU A 95 2.87 30.22 0.35
N GLN A 96 3.33 29.77 1.51
CA GLN A 96 4.45 30.40 2.22
C GLN A 96 5.74 30.35 1.43
N PHE A 97 5.90 29.36 0.56
CA PHE A 97 7.11 29.18 -0.23
C PHE A 97 7.03 29.82 -1.62
N ASN A 98 5.86 30.32 -2.02
CA ASN A 98 5.63 30.90 -3.34
C ASN A 98 5.64 32.45 -3.33
N LYS A 99 6.06 33.05 -2.23
CA LYS A 99 6.13 34.51 -2.09
C LYS A 99 7.46 35.06 -2.52
#